data_e06485dc90ee7420529f9349f182401e
#
_entry.id   e06485dc90ee7420529f9349f182401e
#
_cell.length_a   1.000
_cell.length_b   1.000
_cell.length_c   1.000
_cell.angle_alpha   90.00
_cell.angle_beta   90.00
_cell.angle_gamma   90.00
#
_symmetry.space_group_name_H-M   'P 1'
#
loop_
_entity.id
_entity.type
_entity.pdbx_description
1 polymer ?
#
loop_
_entity_poly.entity_id
_entity_poly.type
_entity_poly.pdbx_seq_one_letter_code
_entity_poly.pdbx_strand_id
1 'polypeptide(L)'
;MAPRPLHELVEAGWAKALEPVAERIAVMGDFLRAEIAAGRTYLPAGANVLRAFQQPFDDVRVLIVGQDPYPTPGMAIGLSFAVAPEVRSLPGSLENIFREMHTDLGLPRPSNGDLTPWSQQGVLLLNRALTTAPRKPGAHRGKGWEEVTEQAIRALAGRGKPLVSILWGRDARNLRPLLGDLPAIESAHPSPMSADRGFFGSRPFSRANDLLLRQGSAPVEWRLP
;
A
#
# COMPACT_ATOMS: atom_id res chain seq x y z
N MET A 1 14.18 24.88 -5.59
CA MET A 1 12.88 24.86 -6.29
C MET A 1 11.78 24.94 -5.25
N ALA A 2 10.77 25.76 -5.43
CA ALA A 2 9.60 25.76 -4.56
C ALA A 2 8.93 24.36 -4.56
N PRO A 3 8.35 23.91 -3.43
CA PRO A 3 7.62 22.66 -3.38
C PRO A 3 6.43 22.73 -4.35
N ARG A 4 6.22 21.65 -5.11
CA ARG A 4 5.04 21.55 -5.98
C ARG A 4 3.78 21.43 -5.13
N PRO A 5 2.69 22.07 -5.53
CA PRO A 5 1.42 21.96 -4.81
C PRO A 5 0.88 20.54 -4.85
N LEU A 6 0.14 20.15 -3.81
CA LEU A 6 -0.32 18.76 -3.62
C LEU A 6 -1.17 18.24 -4.80
N HIS A 7 -2.02 19.12 -5.39
CA HIS A 7 -2.86 18.76 -6.54
C HIS A 7 -2.10 18.42 -7.82
N GLU A 8 -0.81 18.75 -7.90
CA GLU A 8 0.07 18.32 -9.00
C GLU A 8 0.78 16.99 -8.70
N LEU A 9 0.72 16.52 -7.45
CA LEU A 9 1.44 15.35 -6.98
C LEU A 9 0.57 14.11 -6.85
N VAL A 10 -0.73 14.29 -6.62
CA VAL A 10 -1.71 13.21 -6.38
C VAL A 10 -3.01 13.49 -7.12
N GLU A 11 -3.89 12.49 -7.22
CA GLU A 11 -5.22 12.68 -7.81
C GLU A 11 -6.06 13.67 -6.98
N ALA A 12 -7.01 14.37 -7.62
CA ALA A 12 -7.74 15.52 -7.04
C ALA A 12 -8.48 15.19 -5.73
N GLY A 13 -9.11 14.03 -5.62
CA GLY A 13 -9.77 13.58 -4.38
C GLY A 13 -8.76 13.37 -3.24
N TRP A 14 -7.59 12.81 -3.56
CA TRP A 14 -6.49 12.66 -2.62
C TRP A 14 -5.89 14.00 -2.21
N ALA A 15 -5.78 14.96 -3.15
CA ALA A 15 -5.29 16.30 -2.83
C ALA A 15 -6.16 16.96 -1.73
N LYS A 16 -7.48 16.81 -1.84
CA LYS A 16 -8.42 17.30 -0.82
C LYS A 16 -8.32 16.48 0.50
N ALA A 17 -8.25 15.16 0.41
CA ALA A 17 -8.21 14.26 1.57
C ALA A 17 -6.93 14.43 2.40
N LEU A 18 -5.80 14.77 1.75
CA LEU A 18 -4.48 14.94 2.35
C LEU A 18 -4.14 16.42 2.66
N GLU A 19 -5.05 17.35 2.37
CA GLU A 19 -4.85 18.77 2.65
C GLU A 19 -4.46 19.04 4.11
N PRO A 20 -5.06 18.39 5.14
CA PRO A 20 -4.67 18.58 6.54
C PRO A 20 -3.21 18.25 6.87
N VAL A 21 -2.55 17.47 6.01
CA VAL A 21 -1.15 17.03 6.16
C VAL A 21 -0.26 17.51 5.01
N ALA A 22 -0.72 18.49 4.22
CA ALA A 22 0.04 19.02 3.08
C ALA A 22 1.41 19.57 3.51
N GLU A 23 1.48 20.26 4.65
CA GLU A 23 2.74 20.75 5.22
C GLU A 23 3.68 19.59 5.60
N ARG A 24 3.14 18.50 6.18
CA ARG A 24 3.93 17.31 6.48
C ARG A 24 4.50 16.68 5.21
N ILE A 25 3.72 16.61 4.13
CA ILE A 25 4.19 16.12 2.82
C ILE A 25 5.33 17.00 2.29
N ALA A 26 5.21 18.32 2.42
CA ALA A 26 6.27 19.25 2.02
C ALA A 26 7.55 19.04 2.84
N VAL A 27 7.45 18.89 4.17
CA VAL A 27 8.58 18.56 5.07
C VAL A 27 9.25 17.24 4.67
N MET A 28 8.46 16.23 4.32
CA MET A 28 9.04 14.97 3.83
C MET A 28 9.73 15.13 2.48
N GLY A 29 9.23 16.00 1.61
CA GLY A 29 9.93 16.40 0.38
C GLY A 29 11.29 17.08 0.66
N ASP A 30 11.36 17.96 1.67
CA ASP A 30 12.61 18.59 2.10
C ASP A 30 13.58 17.57 2.68
N PHE A 31 13.09 16.64 3.50
CA PHE A 31 13.88 15.53 4.02
C PHE A 31 14.53 14.72 2.87
N LEU A 32 13.76 14.33 1.84
CA LEU A 32 14.29 13.58 0.71
C LEU A 32 15.30 14.38 -0.12
N ARG A 33 15.08 15.68 -0.30
CA ARG A 33 16.05 16.57 -0.95
C ARG A 33 17.36 16.67 -0.15
N ALA A 34 17.27 16.75 1.17
CA ALA A 34 18.45 16.76 2.04
C ALA A 34 19.22 15.44 1.98
N GLU A 35 18.52 14.28 1.88
CA GLU A 35 19.18 12.99 1.65
C GLU A 35 20.01 13.00 0.36
N ILE A 36 19.43 13.46 -0.75
CA ILE A 36 20.11 13.55 -2.04
C ILE A 36 21.30 14.52 -1.95
N ALA A 37 21.12 15.69 -1.36
CA ALA A 37 22.21 16.68 -1.20
C ALA A 37 23.38 16.15 -0.36
N ALA A 38 23.11 15.23 0.56
CA ALA A 38 24.11 14.54 1.37
C ALA A 38 24.70 13.28 0.68
N GLY A 39 24.43 13.07 -0.60
CA GLY A 39 24.92 11.92 -1.37
C GLY A 39 24.24 10.59 -1.02
N ARG A 40 23.13 10.61 -0.29
CA ARG A 40 22.33 9.43 0.02
C ARG A 40 21.15 9.33 -0.95
N THR A 41 20.75 8.11 -1.28
CA THR A 41 19.61 7.85 -2.13
C THR A 41 18.45 7.23 -1.34
N TYR A 42 17.26 7.26 -1.90
CA TYR A 42 16.07 6.65 -1.31
C TYR A 42 15.28 5.84 -2.35
N LEU A 43 14.41 4.98 -1.88
CA LEU A 43 13.49 4.16 -2.67
C LEU A 43 12.06 4.39 -2.20
N PRO A 44 11.08 4.33 -3.13
CA PRO A 44 11.20 4.19 -4.59
C PRO A 44 11.74 5.46 -5.25
N ALA A 45 11.88 5.45 -6.58
CA ALA A 45 12.20 6.66 -7.35
C ALA A 45 11.20 7.79 -7.05
N GLY A 46 11.64 9.07 -7.09
CA GLY A 46 10.85 10.21 -6.64
C GLY A 46 9.45 10.31 -7.23
N ALA A 47 9.29 9.98 -8.53
CA ALA A 47 7.99 9.95 -9.21
C ALA A 47 7.01 8.90 -8.62
N ASN A 48 7.52 7.89 -7.92
CA ASN A 48 6.75 6.78 -7.37
C ASN A 48 6.45 6.93 -5.87
N VAL A 49 6.98 7.96 -5.19
CA VAL A 49 6.79 8.11 -3.73
C VAL A 49 5.31 8.21 -3.35
N LEU A 50 4.54 8.98 -4.13
CA LEU A 50 3.10 9.19 -3.92
C LEU A 50 2.24 8.39 -4.90
N ARG A 51 2.79 7.34 -5.54
CA ARG A 51 2.08 6.57 -6.58
C ARG A 51 0.78 5.93 -6.08
N ALA A 52 0.71 5.50 -4.83
CA ALA A 52 -0.50 4.94 -4.24
C ALA A 52 -1.69 5.92 -4.29
N PHE A 53 -1.44 7.22 -4.38
CA PHE A 53 -2.44 8.29 -4.45
C PHE A 53 -2.71 8.81 -5.88
N GLN A 54 -2.36 8.03 -6.91
CA GLN A 54 -2.60 8.39 -8.30
C GLN A 54 -3.96 7.87 -8.82
N GLN A 55 -4.52 6.83 -8.21
CA GLN A 55 -5.85 6.33 -8.55
C GLN A 55 -6.92 7.17 -7.84
N PRO A 56 -8.15 7.28 -8.41
CA PRO A 56 -9.18 8.11 -7.81
C PRO A 56 -9.48 7.72 -6.35
N PHE A 57 -9.49 8.71 -5.46
CA PHE A 57 -9.82 8.54 -4.04
C PHE A 57 -11.18 7.87 -3.85
N ASP A 58 -12.14 8.27 -4.66
CA ASP A 58 -13.53 7.82 -4.58
C ASP A 58 -13.73 6.38 -5.06
N ASP A 59 -12.82 5.84 -5.85
CA ASP A 59 -12.89 4.47 -6.37
C ASP A 59 -12.26 3.44 -5.43
N VAL A 60 -11.53 3.88 -4.40
CA VAL A 60 -10.90 2.97 -3.45
C VAL A 60 -11.97 2.19 -2.68
N ARG A 61 -11.92 0.88 -2.74
CA ARG A 61 -12.85 -0.05 -2.07
C ARG A 61 -12.16 -1.15 -1.27
N VAL A 62 -10.86 -1.36 -1.50
CA VAL A 62 -10.03 -2.22 -0.66
C VAL A 62 -8.77 -1.46 -0.25
N LEU A 63 -8.38 -1.59 1.02
CA LEU A 63 -7.13 -1.07 1.55
C LEU A 63 -6.24 -2.24 1.96
N ILE A 64 -5.03 -2.32 1.40
CA ILE A 64 -3.99 -3.24 1.83
C ILE A 64 -2.81 -2.43 2.34
N VAL A 65 -2.40 -2.66 3.59
CA VAL A 65 -1.34 -1.90 4.23
C VAL A 65 -0.05 -2.71 4.33
N GLY A 66 1.01 -2.19 3.70
CA GLY A 66 2.40 -2.65 3.88
C GLY A 66 3.16 -1.82 4.92
N GLN A 67 4.39 -2.21 5.21
CA GLN A 67 5.24 -1.50 6.17
C GLN A 67 6.02 -0.37 5.52
N ASP A 68 6.93 -0.69 4.63
CA ASP A 68 7.82 0.21 3.88
C ASP A 68 8.18 -0.41 2.52
N PRO A 69 8.70 0.39 1.58
CA PRO A 69 9.11 -0.11 0.27
C PRO A 69 10.21 -1.17 0.37
N TYR A 70 10.26 -2.09 -0.58
CA TYR A 70 11.38 -3.02 -0.70
C TYR A 70 12.70 -2.26 -0.79
N PRO A 71 13.70 -2.61 0.04
CA PRO A 71 14.96 -1.86 0.10
C PRO A 71 15.95 -2.24 -1.00
N THR A 72 15.62 -3.21 -1.84
CA THR A 72 16.44 -3.60 -2.98
C THR A 72 16.24 -2.62 -4.13
N PRO A 73 17.31 -1.98 -4.65
CA PRO A 73 17.20 -1.09 -5.81
C PRO A 73 16.51 -1.76 -7.00
N GLY A 74 15.65 -1.04 -7.69
CA GLY A 74 14.90 -1.52 -8.85
C GLY A 74 13.63 -2.31 -8.53
N MET A 75 13.35 -2.64 -7.26
CA MET A 75 12.13 -3.40 -6.90
C MET A 75 10.94 -2.50 -6.63
N ALA A 76 11.07 -1.54 -5.71
CA ALA A 76 9.94 -0.75 -5.23
C ALA A 76 9.38 0.20 -6.30
N ILE A 77 8.07 0.14 -6.52
CA ILE A 77 7.33 0.95 -7.49
C ILE A 77 6.32 1.91 -6.85
N GLY A 78 6.36 2.10 -5.52
CA GLY A 78 5.47 3.01 -4.79
C GLY A 78 4.10 2.41 -4.42
N LEU A 79 3.89 1.12 -4.67
CA LEU A 79 2.73 0.34 -4.24
C LEU A 79 3.21 -0.73 -3.26
N SER A 80 2.49 -0.92 -2.14
CA SER A 80 2.87 -1.92 -1.14
C SER A 80 2.85 -3.33 -1.75
N PHE A 81 3.82 -4.16 -1.36
CA PHE A 81 4.04 -5.53 -1.84
C PHE A 81 4.36 -5.67 -3.34
N ALA A 82 4.11 -4.67 -4.16
CA ALA A 82 4.37 -4.69 -5.60
C ALA A 82 5.86 -4.47 -5.92
N VAL A 83 6.30 -5.09 -6.99
CA VAL A 83 7.63 -4.85 -7.58
C VAL A 83 7.51 -4.50 -9.06
N ALA A 84 8.57 -3.92 -9.62
CA ALA A 84 8.63 -3.64 -11.05
C ALA A 84 8.46 -4.94 -11.88
N PRO A 85 7.77 -4.89 -13.03
CA PRO A 85 7.44 -6.09 -13.82
C PRO A 85 8.68 -6.84 -14.34
N GLU A 86 9.82 -6.16 -14.41
CA GLU A 86 11.10 -6.75 -14.83
C GLU A 86 11.78 -7.60 -13.75
N VAL A 87 11.33 -7.48 -12.49
CA VAL A 87 11.90 -8.22 -11.37
C VAL A 87 11.56 -9.71 -11.51
N ARG A 88 12.60 -10.53 -11.67
CA ARG A 88 12.46 -11.99 -11.87
C ARG A 88 12.41 -12.77 -10.56
N SER A 89 13.21 -12.35 -9.58
CA SER A 89 13.22 -12.98 -8.25
C SER A 89 12.29 -12.19 -7.32
N LEU A 90 11.08 -12.70 -7.15
CA LEU A 90 10.06 -12.02 -6.34
C LEU A 90 10.42 -12.09 -4.85
N PRO A 91 10.09 -11.05 -4.06
CA PRO A 91 10.19 -11.09 -2.60
C PRO A 91 9.33 -12.21 -2.01
N GLY A 92 9.84 -12.88 -0.98
CA GLY A 92 9.13 -14.00 -0.34
C GLY A 92 7.73 -13.67 0.18
N SER A 93 7.49 -12.42 0.60
CA SER A 93 6.14 -11.96 0.97
C SER A 93 5.18 -11.98 -0.22
N LEU A 94 5.64 -11.55 -1.40
CA LEU A 94 4.83 -11.52 -2.61
C LEU A 94 4.57 -12.93 -3.15
N GLU A 95 5.57 -13.82 -3.09
CA GLU A 95 5.39 -15.24 -3.43
C GLU A 95 4.31 -15.88 -2.54
N ASN A 96 4.33 -15.59 -1.24
CA ASN A 96 3.34 -16.10 -0.31
C ASN A 96 1.94 -15.52 -0.57
N ILE A 97 1.85 -14.23 -0.96
CA ILE A 97 0.58 -13.61 -1.38
C ILE A 97 0.01 -14.36 -2.61
N PHE A 98 0.82 -14.65 -3.60
CA PHE A 98 0.39 -15.37 -4.80
C PHE A 98 -0.01 -16.84 -4.50
N ARG A 99 0.72 -17.49 -3.57
CA ARG A 99 0.36 -18.83 -3.10
C ARG A 99 -1.00 -18.84 -2.40
N GLU A 100 -1.25 -17.88 -1.51
CA GLU A 100 -2.54 -17.75 -0.83
C GLU A 100 -3.66 -17.41 -1.81
N MET A 101 -3.41 -16.53 -2.78
CA MET A 101 -4.37 -16.19 -3.84
C MET A 101 -4.76 -17.43 -4.66
N HIS A 102 -3.80 -18.28 -5.01
CA HIS A 102 -4.07 -19.55 -5.69
C HIS A 102 -4.92 -20.48 -4.80
N THR A 103 -4.59 -20.62 -3.54
CA THR A 103 -5.32 -21.49 -2.60
C THR A 103 -6.74 -20.98 -2.34
N ASP A 104 -6.93 -19.66 -2.23
CA ASP A 104 -8.20 -19.02 -1.92
C ASP A 104 -9.16 -18.99 -3.13
N LEU A 105 -8.64 -18.70 -4.33
CA LEU A 105 -9.43 -18.40 -5.52
C LEU A 105 -9.21 -19.36 -6.70
N GLY A 106 -8.25 -20.28 -6.63
CA GLY A 106 -7.88 -21.16 -7.74
C GLY A 106 -7.19 -20.43 -8.91
N LEU A 107 -6.77 -19.17 -8.71
CA LEU A 107 -6.14 -18.38 -9.78
C LEU A 107 -4.72 -18.86 -10.07
N PRO A 108 -4.27 -18.82 -11.33
CA PRO A 108 -2.89 -19.20 -11.68
C PRO A 108 -1.90 -18.22 -11.04
N ARG A 109 -0.65 -18.68 -10.84
CA ARG A 109 0.43 -17.80 -10.38
C ARG A 109 0.70 -16.73 -11.45
N PRO A 110 0.75 -15.45 -11.07
CA PRO A 110 1.06 -14.35 -11.98
C PRO A 110 2.45 -14.48 -12.62
N SER A 111 2.60 -13.92 -13.81
CA SER A 111 3.86 -13.95 -14.57
C SER A 111 4.95 -13.02 -14.02
N ASN A 112 4.53 -11.99 -13.27
CA ASN A 112 5.43 -10.99 -12.66
C ASN A 112 4.83 -10.47 -11.34
N GLY A 113 5.53 -9.54 -10.69
CA GLY A 113 5.14 -9.00 -9.38
C GLY A 113 4.49 -7.61 -9.41
N ASP A 114 4.04 -7.15 -10.56
CA ASP A 114 3.34 -5.87 -10.68
C ASP A 114 1.87 -5.99 -10.25
N LEU A 115 1.51 -5.30 -9.16
CA LEU A 115 0.15 -5.25 -8.64
C LEU A 115 -0.64 -4.03 -9.13
N THR A 116 -0.16 -3.31 -10.13
CA THR A 116 -0.86 -2.16 -10.72
C THR A 116 -2.29 -2.50 -11.17
N PRO A 117 -2.59 -3.69 -11.74
CA PRO A 117 -3.96 -4.05 -12.10
C PRO A 117 -4.93 -4.07 -10.91
N TRP A 118 -4.48 -4.42 -9.70
CA TRP A 118 -5.31 -4.29 -8.50
C TRP A 118 -5.57 -2.82 -8.14
N SER A 119 -4.52 -1.99 -8.20
CA SER A 119 -4.65 -0.55 -7.94
C SER A 119 -5.67 0.11 -8.88
N GLN A 120 -5.66 -0.24 -10.17
CA GLN A 120 -6.62 0.23 -11.17
C GLN A 120 -8.08 -0.19 -10.90
N GLN A 121 -8.29 -1.17 -10.04
CA GLN A 121 -9.60 -1.64 -9.62
C GLN A 121 -10.02 -1.12 -8.24
N GLY A 122 -9.36 -0.10 -7.73
CA GLY A 122 -9.68 0.51 -6.44
C GLY A 122 -9.10 -0.24 -5.23
N VAL A 123 -8.02 -1.00 -5.42
CA VAL A 123 -7.23 -1.53 -4.30
C VAL A 123 -6.11 -0.54 -3.97
N LEU A 124 -6.22 0.15 -2.84
CA LEU A 124 -5.15 1.00 -2.34
C LEU A 124 -4.05 0.15 -1.72
N LEU A 125 -2.91 0.07 -2.39
CA LEU A 125 -1.71 -0.62 -1.94
C LEU A 125 -0.78 0.39 -1.24
N LEU A 126 -0.98 0.61 0.06
CA LEU A 126 -0.36 1.68 0.83
C LEU A 126 0.71 1.16 1.78
N ASN A 127 1.93 1.68 1.71
CA ASN A 127 2.94 1.48 2.76
C ASN A 127 2.76 2.49 3.90
N ARG A 128 3.06 2.10 5.13
CA ARG A 128 3.09 3.01 6.31
C ARG A 128 4.15 4.09 6.16
N ALA A 129 5.37 3.71 5.78
CA ALA A 129 6.41 4.64 5.36
C ALA A 129 6.54 4.59 3.83
N LEU A 130 6.44 5.74 3.16
CA LEU A 130 6.41 5.79 1.69
C LEU A 130 7.79 5.72 1.05
N THR A 131 8.85 5.85 1.86
CA THR A 131 10.24 5.74 1.38
C THR A 131 11.11 4.94 2.34
N THR A 132 12.22 4.42 1.84
CA THR A 132 13.29 3.80 2.64
C THR A 132 14.66 4.06 2.02
N ALA A 133 15.74 3.80 2.75
CA ALA A 133 17.09 3.83 2.17
C ALA A 133 17.43 2.49 1.50
N PRO A 134 18.24 2.48 0.42
CA PRO A 134 18.67 1.26 -0.20
C PRO A 134 19.35 0.32 0.79
N ARG A 135 18.97 -0.97 0.73
CA ARG A 135 19.49 -2.05 1.59
C ARG A 135 19.25 -1.87 3.11
N LYS A 136 18.40 -0.91 3.49
CA LYS A 136 18.07 -0.63 4.90
C LYS A 136 16.55 -0.58 5.09
N PRO A 137 15.90 -1.74 5.31
CA PRO A 137 14.46 -1.76 5.55
C PRO A 137 14.11 -0.91 6.78
N GLY A 138 13.00 -0.17 6.70
CA GLY A 138 12.52 0.68 7.79
C GLY A 138 13.36 1.94 8.06
N ALA A 139 14.34 2.28 7.23
CA ALA A 139 15.24 3.43 7.50
C ALA A 139 14.53 4.79 7.62
N HIS A 140 13.36 4.92 6.99
CA HIS A 140 12.58 6.17 7.05
C HIS A 140 11.32 6.06 7.94
N ARG A 141 11.20 5.01 8.75
CA ARG A 141 10.15 4.93 9.78
C ARG A 141 10.34 6.02 10.83
N GLY A 142 9.23 6.58 11.31
CA GLY A 142 9.23 7.65 12.29
C GLY A 142 9.76 8.99 11.76
N LYS A 143 9.94 9.15 10.45
CA LYS A 143 10.38 10.41 9.84
C LYS A 143 9.22 11.34 9.49
N GLY A 144 7.96 10.84 9.51
CA GLY A 144 6.77 11.64 9.28
C GLY A 144 5.80 11.08 8.23
N TRP A 145 6.16 10.03 7.49
CA TRP A 145 5.24 9.40 6.54
C TRP A 145 4.02 8.80 7.21
N GLU A 146 4.17 8.32 8.45
CA GLU A 146 3.09 7.70 9.21
C GLU A 146 1.91 8.64 9.41
N GLU A 147 2.17 9.93 9.65
CA GLU A 147 1.14 10.96 9.79
C GLU A 147 0.35 11.13 8.48
N VAL A 148 1.04 11.15 7.34
CA VAL A 148 0.43 11.24 6.00
C VAL A 148 -0.45 10.03 5.72
N THR A 149 0.06 8.83 5.97
CA THR A 149 -0.66 7.58 5.67
C THR A 149 -1.80 7.32 6.65
N GLU A 150 -1.70 7.78 7.91
CA GLU A 150 -2.83 7.77 8.85
C GLU A 150 -3.95 8.71 8.41
N GLN A 151 -3.62 9.92 7.95
CA GLN A 151 -4.61 10.84 7.41
C GLN A 151 -5.32 10.25 6.20
N ALA A 152 -4.59 9.60 5.28
CA ALA A 152 -5.18 8.90 4.14
C ALA A 152 -6.19 7.82 4.58
N ILE A 153 -5.83 7.01 5.57
CA ILE A 153 -6.71 5.95 6.12
C ILE A 153 -7.95 6.56 6.81
N ARG A 154 -7.78 7.60 7.61
CA ARG A 154 -8.89 8.32 8.26
C ARG A 154 -9.86 8.92 7.22
N ALA A 155 -9.33 9.54 6.17
CA ALA A 155 -10.14 10.11 5.11
C ALA A 155 -10.95 9.04 4.37
N LEU A 156 -10.35 7.89 4.07
CA LEU A 156 -11.08 6.75 3.48
C LEU A 156 -12.16 6.22 4.42
N ALA A 157 -11.85 6.07 5.70
CA ALA A 157 -12.81 5.57 6.68
C ALA A 157 -14.01 6.52 6.87
N GLY A 158 -13.76 7.83 6.81
CA GLY A 158 -14.78 8.86 7.02
C GLY A 158 -15.64 9.21 5.80
N ARG A 159 -15.36 8.67 4.61
CA ARG A 159 -16.05 9.11 3.37
C ARG A 159 -17.46 8.49 3.15
N GLY A 160 -17.88 7.52 4.00
CA GLY A 160 -19.20 6.90 3.90
C GLY A 160 -19.41 5.99 2.68
N LYS A 161 -18.35 5.53 2.03
CA LYS A 161 -18.40 4.59 0.90
C LYS A 161 -17.94 3.19 1.30
N PRO A 162 -18.33 2.13 0.56
CA PRO A 162 -17.84 0.78 0.79
C PRO A 162 -16.31 0.72 0.89
N LEU A 163 -15.82 0.06 1.93
CA LEU A 163 -14.39 -0.17 2.14
C LEU A 163 -14.18 -1.45 2.93
N VAL A 164 -13.22 -2.26 2.48
CA VAL A 164 -12.72 -3.43 3.20
C VAL A 164 -11.22 -3.26 3.39
N SER A 165 -10.72 -3.46 4.60
CA SER A 165 -9.29 -3.39 4.88
C SER A 165 -8.70 -4.79 5.06
N ILE A 166 -7.53 -5.03 4.47
CA ILE A 166 -6.74 -6.24 4.66
C ILE A 166 -5.48 -5.85 5.42
N LEU A 167 -5.38 -6.32 6.66
CA LEU A 167 -4.35 -5.92 7.62
C LEU A 167 -3.43 -7.11 7.94
N TRP A 168 -2.31 -7.19 7.25
CA TRP A 168 -1.34 -8.26 7.39
C TRP A 168 -0.23 -7.92 8.39
N GLY A 169 -0.20 -8.66 9.49
CA GLY A 169 0.79 -8.51 10.55
C GLY A 169 0.46 -7.44 11.58
N ARG A 170 1.27 -7.38 12.62
CA ARG A 170 1.00 -6.51 13.78
C ARG A 170 0.96 -5.03 13.44
N ASP A 171 1.90 -4.55 12.62
CA ASP A 171 2.00 -3.12 12.31
C ASP A 171 0.77 -2.63 11.53
N ALA A 172 0.25 -3.43 10.59
CA ALA A 172 -0.99 -3.11 9.89
C ALA A 172 -2.22 -3.20 10.81
N ARG A 173 -2.29 -4.23 11.68
CA ARG A 173 -3.39 -4.38 12.65
C ARG A 173 -3.48 -3.25 13.66
N ASN A 174 -2.35 -2.63 14.01
CA ASN A 174 -2.35 -1.44 14.88
C ASN A 174 -3.11 -0.24 14.29
N LEU A 175 -3.45 -0.27 12.99
CA LEU A 175 -4.27 0.74 12.34
C LEU A 175 -5.77 0.48 12.46
N ARG A 176 -6.18 -0.68 12.99
CA ARG A 176 -7.59 -1.05 13.16
C ARG A 176 -8.45 0.04 13.82
N PRO A 177 -7.97 0.78 14.86
CA PRO A 177 -8.75 1.86 15.47
C PRO A 177 -9.08 3.02 14.51
N LEU A 178 -8.28 3.24 13.46
CA LEU A 178 -8.53 4.30 12.47
C LEU A 178 -9.71 3.98 11.53
N LEU A 179 -10.09 2.73 11.45
CA LEU A 179 -11.11 2.24 10.53
C LEU A 179 -12.52 2.20 11.15
N GLY A 180 -12.66 2.44 12.47
CA GLY A 180 -13.95 2.38 13.15
C GLY A 180 -14.64 1.02 12.95
N ASP A 181 -15.90 1.04 12.55
CA ASP A 181 -16.71 -0.17 12.34
C ASP A 181 -16.57 -0.79 10.94
N LEU A 182 -15.72 -0.24 10.08
CA LEU A 182 -15.50 -0.77 8.74
C LEU A 182 -14.90 -2.19 8.80
N PRO A 183 -15.29 -3.08 7.87
CA PRO A 183 -14.79 -4.44 7.83
C PRO A 183 -13.26 -4.49 7.66
N ALA A 184 -12.62 -5.33 8.46
CA ALA A 184 -11.20 -5.62 8.34
C ALA A 184 -10.94 -7.14 8.38
N ILE A 185 -10.06 -7.59 7.51
CA ILE A 185 -9.56 -8.97 7.45
C ILE A 185 -8.14 -8.94 8.01
N GLU A 186 -7.96 -9.54 9.17
CA GLU A 186 -6.70 -9.56 9.87
C GLU A 186 -6.05 -10.93 9.82
N SER A 187 -4.74 -10.98 9.59
CA SER A 187 -3.96 -12.21 9.65
C SER A 187 -2.50 -11.94 10.02
N ALA A 188 -1.69 -12.98 10.08
CA ALA A 188 -0.24 -12.85 10.15
C ALA A 188 0.30 -12.17 8.89
N HIS A 189 1.53 -11.65 8.94
CA HIS A 189 2.18 -11.03 7.78
C HIS A 189 2.60 -12.12 6.76
N PRO A 190 2.52 -11.87 5.44
CA PRO A 190 2.91 -12.83 4.38
C PRO A 190 4.41 -13.13 4.32
N SER A 191 5.24 -12.49 5.13
CA SER A 191 6.68 -12.79 5.20
C SER A 191 6.93 -14.28 5.44
N PRO A 192 7.97 -14.89 4.82
CA PRO A 192 8.38 -16.26 5.11
C PRO A 192 8.59 -16.56 6.61
N MET A 193 8.92 -15.56 7.40
CA MET A 193 9.08 -15.70 8.85
C MET A 193 7.78 -15.90 9.63
N SER A 194 6.61 -15.60 9.03
CA SER A 194 5.33 -15.55 9.74
C SER A 194 4.14 -16.12 8.96
N ALA A 195 4.29 -16.43 7.69
CA ALA A 195 3.17 -16.84 6.84
C ALA A 195 2.47 -18.12 7.38
N ASP A 196 3.22 -19.08 7.90
CA ASP A 196 2.69 -20.32 8.50
C ASP A 196 1.98 -20.09 9.85
N ARG A 197 2.02 -18.87 10.41
CA ARG A 197 1.40 -18.51 11.68
C ARG A 197 0.00 -17.89 11.50
N GLY A 198 -0.69 -18.23 10.39
CA GLY A 198 -2.06 -17.81 10.14
C GLY A 198 -2.23 -16.77 9.03
N PHE A 199 -1.24 -16.59 8.13
CA PHE A 199 -1.45 -15.94 6.84
C PHE A 199 -2.03 -16.93 5.84
N PHE A 200 -1.41 -18.09 5.67
CA PHE A 200 -1.95 -19.15 4.83
C PHE A 200 -3.28 -19.67 5.39
N GLY A 201 -4.27 -19.79 4.51
CA GLY A 201 -5.64 -20.16 4.86
C GLY A 201 -6.49 -19.02 5.42
N SER A 202 -5.97 -17.79 5.50
CA SER A 202 -6.75 -16.61 5.94
C SER A 202 -7.79 -16.16 4.91
N ARG A 203 -7.65 -16.59 3.65
CA ARG A 203 -8.58 -16.34 2.53
C ARG A 203 -8.95 -14.87 2.37
N PRO A 204 -7.96 -13.97 2.26
CA PRO A 204 -8.23 -12.53 2.30
C PRO A 204 -8.98 -12.05 1.04
N PHE A 205 -8.76 -12.68 -0.10
CA PHE A 205 -9.28 -12.24 -1.39
C PHE A 205 -10.77 -12.56 -1.55
N SER A 206 -11.18 -13.81 -1.32
CA SER A 206 -12.59 -14.21 -1.36
C SER A 206 -13.39 -13.48 -0.29
N ARG A 207 -12.86 -13.39 0.95
CA ARG A 207 -13.51 -12.67 2.05
C ARG A 207 -13.67 -11.18 1.78
N ALA A 208 -12.68 -10.54 1.13
CA ALA A 208 -12.80 -9.14 0.75
C ALA A 208 -13.94 -8.94 -0.26
N ASN A 209 -14.05 -9.81 -1.25
CA ASN A 209 -15.14 -9.76 -2.22
C ASN A 209 -16.50 -9.98 -1.57
N ASP A 210 -16.63 -10.95 -0.67
CA ASP A 210 -17.87 -11.19 0.08
C ASP A 210 -18.29 -9.95 0.91
N LEU A 211 -17.33 -9.30 1.55
CA LEU A 211 -17.59 -8.09 2.34
C LEU A 211 -17.93 -6.88 1.47
N LEU A 212 -17.34 -6.74 0.28
CA LEU A 212 -17.71 -5.70 -0.69
C LEU A 212 -19.13 -5.90 -1.19
N LEU A 213 -19.51 -7.13 -1.56
CA LEU A 213 -20.86 -7.47 -2.02
C LEU A 213 -21.91 -7.15 -0.94
N ARG A 214 -21.63 -7.46 0.34
CA ARG A 214 -22.52 -7.10 1.46
C ARG A 214 -22.70 -5.59 1.64
N GLN A 215 -21.74 -4.79 1.21
CA GLN A 215 -21.79 -3.33 1.19
C GLN A 215 -22.40 -2.76 -0.11
N GLY A 216 -22.88 -3.62 -1.02
CA GLY A 216 -23.43 -3.21 -2.32
C GLY A 216 -22.38 -2.75 -3.32
N SER A 217 -21.11 -3.10 -3.11
CA SER A 217 -19.99 -2.77 -4.01
C SER A 217 -19.63 -3.95 -4.88
N ALA A 218 -19.13 -3.69 -6.11
CA ALA A 218 -18.64 -4.72 -6.99
C ALA A 218 -17.38 -5.41 -6.41
N PRO A 219 -17.20 -6.72 -6.66
CA PRO A 219 -15.99 -7.44 -6.25
C PRO A 219 -14.76 -6.97 -7.04
N VAL A 220 -13.58 -7.24 -6.49
CA VAL A 220 -12.30 -7.04 -7.19
C VAL A 220 -11.99 -8.29 -8.02
N GLU A 221 -11.58 -8.11 -9.26
CA GLU A 221 -10.96 -9.18 -10.04
C GLU A 221 -9.49 -9.29 -9.63
N TRP A 222 -9.18 -10.31 -8.85
CA TRP A 222 -7.84 -10.51 -8.30
C TRP A 222 -6.85 -11.14 -9.28
N ARG A 223 -7.31 -11.64 -10.42
CA ARG A 223 -6.44 -12.22 -11.45
C ARG A 223 -5.44 -11.17 -11.94
N LEU A 224 -4.19 -11.57 -12.01
CA LEU A 224 -3.08 -10.82 -12.60
C LEU A 224 -2.60 -11.51 -13.87
N PRO A 225 -1.91 -10.79 -14.76
CA PRO A 225 -1.33 -11.34 -15.99
C PRO A 225 -0.32 -12.48 -15.79
#